data_3e1590b07d950cc322607cc7cbab951d
#
_entry.id   3e1590b07d950cc322607cc7cbab951d
#
_cell.length_a   1.000
_cell.length_b   1.000
_cell.length_c   1.000
_cell.angle_alpha   90.00
_cell.angle_beta   90.00
_cell.angle_gamma   90.00
#
_symmetry.space_group_name_H-M   'P 1'
#
loop_
_entity.id
_entity.type
_entity.pdbx_description
1 polymer ?
#
loop_
_entity_poly.entity_id
_entity_poly.type
_entity_poly.pdbx_seq_one_letter_code
_entity_poly.pdbx_strand_id
1 'polypeptide(L)'
;MEHHCSALGGKQMLREEIKQILPHREPMLLLDSVWKVGEEAHGTYQVRGDEFFLQGHFPGQPLVPGVIHCEILAQSACVLLSDGLKEGQLPLYAGLDKVRFRHPVRPGDTIETCCRIKRAKHPFYFAEGRALVNGKVCVSGEFSFAVTGG
;
A
#
# COMPACT_ATOMS: atom_id res chain seq x y z
N MET A 1 -7.19 8.47 19.17
CA MET A 1 -6.39 7.25 19.26
C MET A 1 -5.27 7.32 18.24
N GLU A 2 -4.06 7.26 18.70
CA GLU A 2 -2.93 7.30 17.81
C GLU A 2 -2.75 5.93 17.16
N HIS A 3 -2.64 5.95 15.85
CA HIS A 3 -2.35 4.73 15.09
C HIS A 3 -0.86 4.75 14.77
N HIS A 4 -0.09 4.05 15.57
CA HIS A 4 1.33 3.92 15.30
C HIS A 4 1.56 2.69 14.44
N CYS A 5 2.11 2.90 13.26
CA CYS A 5 2.66 1.83 12.47
C CYS A 5 4.06 1.56 13.00
N SER A 6 4.13 0.69 13.99
CA SER A 6 5.37 0.38 14.68
C SER A 6 6.03 -0.84 14.05
N ALA A 7 7.35 -0.83 13.97
CA ALA A 7 8.11 -1.97 13.50
C ALA A 7 8.24 -3.09 14.55
N LEU A 8 7.49 -2.98 15.66
CA LEU A 8 7.53 -3.98 16.72
C LEU A 8 6.99 -5.32 16.24
N GLY A 9 7.75 -6.36 16.36
CA GLY A 9 7.35 -7.74 16.10
C GLY A 9 7.61 -8.24 14.69
N GLY A 10 8.01 -7.41 13.74
CA GLY A 10 8.24 -7.83 12.37
C GLY A 10 9.57 -7.39 11.81
N LYS A 11 10.19 -8.23 10.98
CA LYS A 11 11.38 -7.83 10.25
C LYS A 11 11.01 -6.81 9.18
N GLN A 12 11.66 -5.66 9.21
CA GLN A 12 11.49 -4.63 8.20
C GLN A 12 12.19 -5.05 6.90
N MET A 13 11.43 -5.03 5.80
CA MET A 13 11.96 -5.31 4.47
C MET A 13 12.07 -3.99 3.71
N LEU A 14 13.19 -3.81 3.02
CA LEU A 14 13.44 -2.64 2.18
C LEU A 14 13.18 -3.00 0.72
N ARG A 15 13.29 -2.01 -0.18
CA ARG A 15 12.88 -2.17 -1.58
C ARG A 15 13.38 -3.44 -2.27
N GLU A 16 14.66 -3.76 -2.11
CA GLU A 16 15.20 -4.92 -2.80
C GLU A 16 14.60 -6.24 -2.29
N GLU A 17 14.28 -6.29 -1.01
CA GLU A 17 13.60 -7.45 -0.44
C GLU A 17 12.13 -7.49 -0.85
N ILE A 18 11.48 -6.34 -0.93
CA ILE A 18 10.09 -6.22 -1.38
C ILE A 18 9.95 -6.72 -2.81
N LYS A 19 10.94 -6.44 -3.66
CA LYS A 19 10.93 -6.90 -5.07
C LYS A 19 10.96 -8.42 -5.19
N GLN A 20 11.40 -9.12 -4.16
CA GLN A 20 11.39 -10.58 -4.15
C GLN A 20 10.02 -11.16 -3.85
N ILE A 21 9.12 -10.35 -3.28
CA ILE A 21 7.77 -10.78 -2.92
C ILE A 21 6.71 -10.20 -3.85
N LEU A 22 6.89 -8.97 -4.29
CA LEU A 22 5.94 -8.28 -5.15
C LEU A 22 6.46 -8.20 -6.59
N PRO A 23 5.57 -8.34 -7.59
CA PRO A 23 5.98 -8.19 -8.99
C PRO A 23 6.24 -6.75 -9.41
N HIS A 24 5.85 -5.79 -8.59
CA HIS A 24 5.98 -4.36 -8.89
C HIS A 24 7.43 -3.91 -9.01
N ARG A 25 7.68 -2.95 -9.90
CA ARG A 25 9.00 -2.35 -10.12
C ARG A 25 8.84 -0.85 -10.28
N GLU A 26 9.93 -0.11 -10.05
CA GLU A 26 9.91 1.33 -10.30
C GLU A 26 9.51 1.63 -11.74
N PRO A 27 8.72 2.67 -12.01
CA PRO A 27 8.27 3.70 -11.06
C PRO A 27 7.00 3.33 -10.29
N MET A 28 6.44 2.13 -10.48
CA MET A 28 5.19 1.70 -9.83
C MET A 28 5.39 0.99 -8.50
N LEU A 29 6.61 0.75 -8.07
CA LEU A 29 6.85 0.24 -6.73
C LEU A 29 6.81 1.41 -5.75
N LEU A 30 5.75 1.48 -4.96
CA LEU A 30 5.44 2.62 -4.10
C LEU A 30 5.53 2.26 -2.61
N LEU A 31 6.56 1.50 -2.26
CA LEU A 31 6.88 1.15 -0.88
C LEU A 31 8.38 1.30 -0.67
N ASP A 32 8.77 2.01 0.38
CA ASP A 32 10.16 2.11 0.79
C ASP A 32 10.52 1.00 1.78
N SER A 33 9.55 0.66 2.65
CA SER A 33 9.73 -0.41 3.61
C SER A 33 8.38 -1.05 3.92
N VAL A 34 8.41 -2.29 4.40
CA VAL A 34 7.21 -3.01 4.81
C VAL A 34 7.60 -4.03 5.87
N TRP A 35 6.68 -4.30 6.80
CA TRP A 35 6.86 -5.33 7.81
C TRP A 35 5.51 -5.88 8.21
N LYS A 36 5.51 -7.08 8.79
CA LYS A 36 4.30 -7.73 9.27
C LYS A 36 4.26 -7.68 10.80
N VAL A 37 3.09 -7.38 11.34
CA VAL A 37 2.84 -7.46 12.79
C VAL A 37 1.57 -8.28 12.95
N GLY A 38 1.72 -9.55 13.36
CA GLY A 38 0.59 -10.46 13.40
C GLY A 38 -0.02 -10.64 12.03
N GLU A 39 -1.30 -10.31 11.90
CA GLU A 39 -2.04 -10.42 10.64
C GLU A 39 -2.05 -9.12 9.85
N GLU A 40 -1.33 -8.10 10.33
CA GLU A 40 -1.28 -6.80 9.67
C GLU A 40 0.01 -6.62 8.89
N ALA A 41 -0.09 -5.89 7.78
CA ALA A 41 1.07 -5.40 7.05
C ALA A 41 1.15 -3.89 7.26
N HIS A 42 2.34 -3.43 7.55
CA HIS A 42 2.66 -2.02 7.71
C HIS A 42 3.71 -1.62 6.69
N GLY A 43 3.58 -0.43 6.13
CA GLY A 43 4.53 0.02 5.13
C GLY A 43 4.79 1.51 5.24
N THR A 44 5.83 1.96 4.55
CA THR A 44 6.15 3.38 4.44
C THR A 44 6.47 3.73 3.00
N TYR A 45 6.14 4.95 2.63
CA TYR A 45 6.57 5.55 1.38
C TYR A 45 6.76 7.05 1.59
N GLN A 46 7.96 7.55 1.34
CA GLN A 46 8.23 8.98 1.40
C GLN A 46 8.01 9.60 0.02
N VAL A 47 7.13 10.59 -0.04
CA VAL A 47 6.87 11.33 -1.27
C VAL A 47 8.02 12.29 -1.53
N ARG A 48 8.69 12.13 -2.67
CA ARG A 48 9.93 12.86 -2.96
C ARG A 48 9.70 14.17 -3.69
N GLY A 49 8.73 14.17 -4.63
CA GLY A 49 8.40 15.37 -5.38
C GLY A 49 8.63 15.24 -6.88
N ASP A 50 9.40 14.25 -7.29
CA ASP A 50 9.70 13.99 -8.71
C ASP A 50 8.92 12.82 -9.31
N GLU A 51 8.00 12.26 -8.54
CA GLU A 51 7.23 11.11 -9.00
C GLU A 51 6.34 11.47 -10.20
N PHE A 52 6.15 10.51 -11.10
CA PHE A 52 5.36 10.71 -12.32
C PHE A 52 3.93 11.15 -12.02
N PHE A 53 3.34 10.66 -10.94
CA PHE A 53 1.94 10.94 -10.59
C PHE A 53 1.71 12.35 -10.03
N LEU A 54 2.78 13.09 -9.72
CA LEU A 54 2.67 14.46 -9.25
C LEU A 54 2.68 15.46 -10.40
N GLN A 55 3.18 15.04 -11.56
CA GLN A 55 3.32 15.92 -12.70
C GLN A 55 1.95 16.28 -13.29
N GLY A 56 1.59 17.56 -13.19
CA GLY A 56 0.28 18.03 -13.61
C GLY A 56 -0.84 17.86 -12.58
N HIS A 57 -0.52 17.34 -11.41
CA HIS A 57 -1.53 17.09 -10.37
C HIS A 57 -1.14 17.78 -9.05
N PHE A 58 -1.20 19.08 -8.93
CA PHE A 58 -1.62 20.09 -9.90
C PHE A 58 -0.47 21.06 -10.13
N PRO A 59 -0.43 21.83 -11.23
CA PRO A 59 0.65 22.78 -11.48
C PRO A 59 0.85 23.75 -10.32
N GLY A 60 2.07 23.81 -9.78
CA GLY A 60 2.40 24.65 -8.64
C GLY A 60 1.91 24.15 -7.28
N GLN A 61 1.07 23.11 -7.25
CA GLN A 61 0.54 22.54 -6.01
C GLN A 61 0.48 21.02 -6.15
N PRO A 62 1.63 20.33 -6.07
CA PRO A 62 1.63 18.89 -6.24
C PRO A 62 0.97 18.17 -5.06
N LEU A 63 0.03 17.30 -5.39
CA LEU A 63 -0.66 16.46 -4.42
C LEU A 63 -0.65 15.01 -4.93
N VAL A 64 -0.50 14.07 -4.01
CA VAL A 64 -0.59 12.66 -4.37
C VAL A 64 -2.03 12.37 -4.80
N PRO A 65 -2.26 11.87 -6.02
CA PRO A 65 -3.61 11.50 -6.45
C PRO A 65 -4.21 10.44 -5.55
N GLY A 66 -5.52 10.56 -5.29
CA GLY A 66 -6.20 9.61 -4.41
C GLY A 66 -6.04 8.16 -4.84
N VAL A 67 -6.11 7.88 -6.13
CA VAL A 67 -5.97 6.52 -6.64
C VAL A 67 -4.57 5.94 -6.40
N ILE A 68 -3.56 6.79 -6.29
CA ILE A 68 -2.20 6.35 -5.95
C ILE A 68 -2.16 5.87 -4.51
N HIS A 69 -2.88 6.52 -3.59
CA HIS A 69 -3.01 6.01 -2.23
C HIS A 69 -3.59 4.60 -2.20
N CYS A 70 -4.62 4.36 -3.02
CA CYS A 70 -5.22 3.04 -3.13
C CYS A 70 -4.20 2.02 -3.62
N GLU A 71 -3.33 2.41 -4.55
CA GLU A 71 -2.28 1.53 -5.04
C GLU A 71 -1.24 1.23 -3.95
N ILE A 72 -0.84 2.24 -3.17
CA ILE A 72 0.11 2.05 -2.06
C ILE A 72 -0.46 1.08 -1.02
N LEU A 73 -1.75 1.24 -0.69
CA LEU A 73 -2.43 0.33 0.24
C LEU A 73 -2.46 -1.10 -0.31
N ALA A 74 -2.75 -1.24 -1.59
CA ALA A 74 -2.80 -2.54 -2.23
C ALA A 74 -1.45 -3.24 -2.18
N GLN A 75 -0.38 -2.53 -2.48
CA GLN A 75 0.97 -3.10 -2.44
C GLN A 75 1.33 -3.55 -1.04
N SER A 76 0.98 -2.75 -0.04
CA SER A 76 1.20 -3.11 1.37
C SER A 76 0.45 -4.39 1.74
N ALA A 77 -0.82 -4.49 1.33
CA ALA A 77 -1.64 -5.66 1.64
C ALA A 77 -1.16 -6.91 0.91
N CYS A 78 -0.62 -6.76 -0.31
CA CYS A 78 -0.12 -7.89 -1.10
C CYS A 78 1.02 -8.63 -0.39
N VAL A 79 1.73 -7.96 0.50
CA VAL A 79 2.78 -8.61 1.30
C VAL A 79 2.19 -9.73 2.15
N LEU A 80 0.93 -9.59 2.58
CA LEU A 80 0.24 -10.63 3.36
C LEU A 80 -0.12 -11.84 2.50
N LEU A 81 -0.11 -11.71 1.18
CA LEU A 81 -0.41 -12.79 0.26
C LEU A 81 0.84 -13.52 -0.23
N SER A 82 2.02 -13.01 0.11
CA SER A 82 3.29 -13.48 -0.47
C SER A 82 3.53 -14.96 -0.27
N ASP A 83 3.11 -15.52 0.87
CA ASP A 83 3.30 -16.93 1.17
C ASP A 83 2.38 -17.84 0.34
N GLY A 84 1.29 -17.28 -0.19
CA GLY A 84 0.34 -18.00 -1.01
C GLY A 84 0.50 -17.78 -2.51
N LEU A 85 1.34 -16.83 -2.92
CA LEU A 85 1.57 -16.54 -4.34
C LEU A 85 2.65 -17.46 -4.89
N LYS A 86 2.31 -18.16 -5.96
CA LYS A 86 3.26 -19.00 -6.69
C LYS A 86 3.90 -18.18 -7.79
N GLU A 87 5.03 -18.68 -8.30
CA GLU A 87 5.72 -18.02 -9.39
C GLU A 87 4.79 -17.83 -10.60
N GLY A 88 4.80 -16.63 -11.16
CA GLY A 88 3.95 -16.26 -12.28
C GLY A 88 2.55 -15.79 -11.90
N GLN A 89 2.17 -15.90 -10.64
CA GLN A 89 0.87 -15.41 -10.20
C GLN A 89 0.93 -13.91 -9.91
N LEU A 90 -0.15 -13.20 -10.23
CA LEU A 90 -0.26 -11.77 -10.04
C LEU A 90 -1.49 -11.44 -9.22
N PRO A 91 -1.35 -10.58 -8.20
CA PRO A 91 -2.51 -10.02 -7.50
C PRO A 91 -3.02 -8.82 -8.30
N LEU A 92 -4.19 -8.95 -8.87
CA LEU A 92 -4.82 -7.88 -9.64
C LEU A 92 -5.95 -7.26 -8.84
N TYR A 93 -6.07 -5.94 -8.89
CA TYR A 93 -7.20 -5.26 -8.27
C TYR A 93 -8.51 -5.76 -8.86
N ALA A 94 -9.45 -6.14 -8.01
CA ALA A 94 -10.79 -6.56 -8.41
C ALA A 94 -11.84 -5.53 -8.01
N GLY A 95 -11.63 -4.79 -6.94
CA GLY A 95 -12.61 -3.80 -6.52
C GLY A 95 -12.10 -2.89 -5.41
N LEU A 96 -12.76 -1.74 -5.30
CA LEU A 96 -12.57 -0.75 -4.24
C LEU A 96 -13.93 -0.47 -3.63
N ASP A 97 -13.99 -0.36 -2.31
CA ASP A 97 -15.22 -0.09 -1.61
C ASP A 97 -14.97 0.78 -0.38
N LYS A 98 -15.93 1.65 -0.08
CA LYS A 98 -15.88 2.51 1.12
C LYS A 98 -14.60 3.33 1.22
N VAL A 99 -14.05 3.73 0.08
CA VAL A 99 -12.83 4.54 0.06
C VAL A 99 -13.17 5.98 0.46
N ARG A 100 -12.36 6.52 1.38
CA ARG A 100 -12.49 7.88 1.86
C ARG A 100 -11.14 8.58 1.79
N PHE A 101 -11.13 9.74 1.17
CA PHE A 101 -9.96 10.62 1.09
C PHE A 101 -10.18 11.76 2.05
N ARG A 102 -9.33 11.86 3.09
CA ARG A 102 -9.57 12.79 4.19
C ARG A 102 -8.64 13.98 4.21
N HIS A 103 -7.37 13.77 3.87
CA HIS A 103 -6.35 14.82 3.90
C HIS A 103 -5.42 14.69 2.72
N PRO A 104 -5.05 15.82 2.09
CA PRO A 104 -4.09 15.78 1.00
C PRO A 104 -2.68 15.41 1.49
N VAL A 105 -1.91 14.77 0.64
CA VAL A 105 -0.53 14.39 0.91
C VAL A 105 0.36 15.04 -0.14
N ARG A 106 1.46 15.62 0.32
CA ARG A 106 2.35 16.47 -0.48
C ARG A 106 3.78 15.93 -0.46
N PRO A 107 4.62 16.40 -1.38
CA PRO A 107 6.05 16.08 -1.32
C PRO A 107 6.64 16.39 0.05
N GLY A 108 7.50 15.50 0.53
CA GLY A 108 8.10 15.59 1.85
C GLY A 108 7.37 14.79 2.90
N ASP A 109 6.08 14.48 2.68
CA ASP A 109 5.32 13.66 3.63
C ASP A 109 5.75 12.20 3.52
N THR A 110 5.75 11.52 4.66
CA THR A 110 5.94 10.08 4.71
C THR A 110 4.58 9.43 4.97
N ILE A 111 4.15 8.62 4.03
CA ILE A 111 2.91 7.86 4.15
C ILE A 111 3.22 6.56 4.89
N GLU A 112 2.46 6.29 5.93
CA GLU A 112 2.50 5.01 6.64
C GLU A 112 1.22 4.25 6.33
N THR A 113 1.34 2.96 6.06
CA THR A 113 0.18 2.13 5.75
C THR A 113 -0.04 1.08 6.83
N CYS A 114 -1.31 0.70 7.00
CA CYS A 114 -1.70 -0.37 7.91
C CYS A 114 -2.84 -1.12 7.23
N CYS A 115 -2.60 -2.38 6.89
CA CYS A 115 -3.54 -3.19 6.12
C CYS A 115 -3.70 -4.58 6.74
N ARG A 116 -4.86 -5.19 6.54
CA ARG A 116 -5.09 -6.58 6.91
C ARG A 116 -6.03 -7.25 5.92
N ILE A 117 -5.93 -8.57 5.82
CA ILE A 117 -6.87 -9.36 5.02
C ILE A 117 -8.09 -9.66 5.90
N LYS A 118 -9.25 -9.25 5.44
CA LYS A 118 -10.52 -9.49 6.15
C LYS A 118 -11.08 -10.86 5.85
N ARG A 119 -10.94 -11.30 4.60
CA ARG A 119 -11.53 -12.54 4.12
C ARG A 119 -10.76 -13.02 2.91
N ALA A 120 -10.60 -14.32 2.81
CA ALA A 120 -9.97 -14.95 1.66
C ALA A 120 -10.89 -16.04 1.13
N LYS A 121 -11.16 -16.01 -0.16
CA LYS A 121 -11.90 -17.03 -0.89
C LYS A 121 -11.25 -17.16 -2.25
N HIS A 122 -10.32 -18.10 -2.35
CA HIS A 122 -9.51 -18.29 -3.57
C HIS A 122 -10.40 -18.26 -4.83
N PRO A 123 -10.07 -17.51 -5.88
CA PRO A 123 -8.84 -16.72 -6.05
C PRO A 123 -8.96 -15.29 -5.52
N PHE A 124 -9.98 -14.96 -4.72
CA PHE A 124 -10.25 -13.60 -4.26
C PHE A 124 -9.78 -13.40 -2.82
N TYR A 125 -9.27 -12.19 -2.57
CA TYR A 125 -8.84 -11.75 -1.24
C TYR A 125 -9.44 -10.38 -0.98
N PHE A 126 -9.98 -10.19 0.22
CA PHE A 126 -10.62 -8.95 0.62
C PHE A 126 -9.84 -8.35 1.78
N ALA A 127 -9.41 -7.10 1.60
CA ALA A 127 -8.57 -6.41 2.56
C ALA A 127 -9.17 -5.07 2.96
N GLU A 128 -8.71 -4.57 4.08
CA GLU A 128 -8.97 -3.19 4.47
C GLU A 128 -7.66 -2.54 4.86
N GLY A 129 -7.60 -1.21 4.73
CA GLY A 129 -6.38 -0.51 5.06
C GLY A 129 -6.59 0.98 5.22
N ARG A 130 -5.57 1.60 5.78
CA ARG A 130 -5.51 3.05 5.92
C ARG A 130 -4.10 3.53 5.72
N ALA A 131 -4.01 4.76 5.21
CA ALA A 131 -2.75 5.47 5.04
C ALA A 131 -2.75 6.68 5.99
N LEU A 132 -1.63 6.88 6.67
CA LEU A 132 -1.46 7.93 7.66
C LEU A 132 -0.25 8.79 7.33
N VAL A 133 -0.33 10.07 7.66
CA VAL A 133 0.82 10.98 7.67
C VAL A 133 0.82 11.66 9.03
N ASN A 134 1.93 11.55 9.74
CA ASN A 134 2.08 12.09 11.11
C ASN A 134 0.95 11.64 12.03
N GLY A 135 0.57 10.36 11.94
CA GLY A 135 -0.48 9.77 12.77
C GLY A 135 -1.91 10.12 12.38
N LYS A 136 -2.09 10.90 11.31
CA LYS A 136 -3.41 11.34 10.85
C LYS A 136 -3.83 10.54 9.64
N VAL A 137 -5.01 9.93 9.69
CA VAL A 137 -5.53 9.13 8.57
C VAL A 137 -5.83 10.03 7.38
N CYS A 138 -5.16 9.76 6.27
CA CYS A 138 -5.35 10.50 5.01
C CYS A 138 -6.31 9.78 4.08
N VAL A 139 -6.23 8.45 4.05
CA VAL A 139 -7.06 7.60 3.20
C VAL A 139 -7.41 6.34 3.97
N SER A 140 -8.63 5.86 3.79
CA SER A 140 -9.05 4.56 4.31
C SER A 140 -9.96 3.90 3.29
N GLY A 141 -10.02 2.57 3.31
CA GLY A 141 -10.91 1.85 2.40
C GLY A 141 -10.81 0.35 2.51
N GLU A 142 -11.70 -0.30 1.76
CA GLU A 142 -11.68 -1.75 1.57
C GLU A 142 -11.36 -2.01 0.10
N PHE A 143 -10.66 -3.10 -0.16
CA PHE A 143 -10.26 -3.43 -1.53
C PHE A 143 -10.12 -4.94 -1.67
N SER A 144 -10.26 -5.39 -2.91
CA SER A 144 -10.17 -6.80 -3.22
C SER A 144 -9.21 -7.06 -4.35
N PHE A 145 -8.64 -8.25 -4.33
CA PHE A 145 -7.72 -8.74 -5.35
C PHE A 145 -8.18 -10.06 -5.89
N ALA A 146 -7.89 -10.31 -7.16
CA ALA A 146 -7.96 -11.64 -7.75
C ALA A 146 -6.53 -12.09 -8.06
N VAL A 147 -6.15 -13.24 -7.54
CA VAL A 147 -4.84 -13.83 -7.86
C VAL A 147 -4.99 -14.61 -9.16
N THR A 148 -4.26 -14.21 -10.18
CA THR A 148 -4.34 -14.80 -11.51
C THR A 148 -2.99 -15.32 -11.98
N GLY A 149 -3.01 -16.19 -12.98
CA GLY A 149 -1.80 -16.72 -13.58
C GLY A 149 -1.31 -17.97 -12.88
N GLY A 150 -0.13 -18.37 -13.19
CA GLY A 150 0.50 -19.59 -12.67
C GLY A 150 0.33 -20.75 -13.58
#